data_2be5c2b4c9d56736a106f95c5895ece5
#
_entry.id   2be5c2b4c9d56736a106f95c5895ece5
#
_cell.length_a   1.000
_cell.length_b   1.000
_cell.length_c   1.000
_cell.angle_alpha   90.00
_cell.angle_beta   90.00
_cell.angle_gamma   90.00
#
_symmetry.space_group_name_H-M   'P 1'
#
loop_
_entity.id
_entity.type
_entity.pdbx_description
1 polymer ?
#
loop_
_entity_poly.entity_id
_entity_poly.type
_entity_poly.pdbx_seq_one_letter_code
_entity_poly.pdbx_strand_id
1 'polypeptide(L)'
;VASAGSGRAEFSLDRQTLTFSWRVNVDKLTSRALGVSVNGPQRPGTNAGVQIDLAPRGLATRLQGSAVLTEAQLDYLLAGRMYVNVRTARYPAGELRGQIQRVPLTAEQLAALPEPAPPIRVTSSKAPSVAASPARAQTARRPRTLGYVVANWDNAIYESRFMDECPEGPAIGNDELWWRGLSRADKDKLTDKGLVQPVDRRFVSVFRGPKGEDVCWNPRLVKDPPLRTVKGKVAYGFDLDGRSDGRATPKSCAHSNFVGVRGERGVDNQMYRLLGCHYGWRRNGVLDTFGNEERRNSGRGVILLEIKGVTDERDSPNVEVGFYRATDPYQIDSAGRILPWASYRVDTHDGKPRYGAVARGRIENGVLKTEPLSLKLPFYGNAAYAELDLKDMRLELDLKPAKDGKVHGLVGGYYDFDKWWEYMLKLEFLIATGDWSCPALYQAARELADGYPDPRTGECTAISSAFRMDALPAFVVHESAETPVRASR
;
A
#
# COMPACT_ATOMS: atom_id res chain seq x y z
N VAL A 1 -31.41 1.29 -4.12
CA VAL A 1 -31.75 0.33 -5.19
C VAL A 1 -33.08 -0.29 -4.84
N ALA A 2 -34.04 -0.23 -5.75
CA ALA A 2 -35.30 -0.96 -5.60
C ALA A 2 -35.06 -2.44 -5.99
N SER A 3 -34.85 -3.29 -5.02
CA SER A 3 -34.69 -4.74 -5.19
C SER A 3 -35.72 -5.49 -4.36
N ALA A 4 -36.22 -6.62 -4.89
CA ALA A 4 -37.00 -7.58 -4.13
C ALA A 4 -36.14 -8.51 -3.27
N GLY A 5 -34.82 -8.42 -3.42
CA GLY A 5 -33.85 -9.19 -2.66
C GLY A 5 -33.90 -8.89 -1.17
N SER A 6 -33.65 -9.91 -0.37
CA SER A 6 -33.57 -9.81 1.08
C SER A 6 -32.39 -10.62 1.62
N GLY A 7 -31.93 -10.29 2.82
CA GLY A 7 -30.86 -11.05 3.47
C GLY A 7 -30.84 -10.83 4.96
N ARG A 8 -30.32 -11.82 5.68
CA ARG A 8 -30.03 -11.76 7.11
C ARG A 8 -28.61 -12.24 7.34
N ALA A 9 -27.87 -11.49 8.11
CA ALA A 9 -26.52 -11.85 8.52
C ALA A 9 -26.41 -11.80 10.04
N GLU A 10 -25.84 -12.85 10.61
CA GLU A 10 -25.56 -12.97 12.03
C GLU A 10 -24.06 -13.19 12.20
N PHE A 11 -23.47 -12.48 13.15
CA PHE A 11 -22.04 -12.51 13.43
C PHE A 11 -21.80 -12.78 14.90
N SER A 12 -20.73 -13.49 15.20
CA SER A 12 -20.16 -13.60 16.55
C SER A 12 -18.68 -13.30 16.53
N LEU A 13 -18.18 -12.69 17.60
CA LEU A 13 -16.79 -12.35 17.77
C LEU A 13 -16.28 -12.95 19.08
N ASP A 14 -15.30 -13.83 19.00
CA ASP A 14 -14.47 -14.23 20.12
C ASP A 14 -13.34 -13.20 20.26
N ARG A 15 -13.34 -12.44 21.36
CA ARG A 15 -12.37 -11.39 21.61
C ARG A 15 -11.01 -11.89 22.09
N GLN A 16 -10.90 -13.13 22.52
CA GLN A 16 -9.63 -13.72 22.96
C GLN A 16 -8.83 -14.20 21.75
N THR A 17 -9.50 -14.84 20.80
CA THR A 17 -8.90 -15.39 19.59
C THR A 17 -9.04 -14.46 18.38
N LEU A 18 -9.77 -13.34 18.52
CA LEU A 18 -10.18 -12.44 17.44
C LEU A 18 -10.94 -13.17 16.32
N THR A 19 -11.53 -14.30 16.61
CA THR A 19 -12.27 -15.09 15.62
C THR A 19 -13.65 -14.52 15.40
N PHE A 20 -13.87 -14.03 14.19
CA PHE A 20 -15.13 -13.51 13.69
C PHE A 20 -15.82 -14.56 12.85
N SER A 21 -16.99 -15.03 13.30
CA SER A 21 -17.77 -16.07 12.62
C SER A 21 -19.06 -15.49 12.08
N TRP A 22 -19.53 -16.04 10.96
CA TRP A 22 -20.73 -15.55 10.30
C TRP A 22 -21.69 -16.66 9.84
N ARG A 23 -22.97 -16.30 9.80
CA ARG A 23 -24.04 -16.97 9.07
C ARG A 23 -24.79 -15.94 8.26
N VAL A 24 -24.83 -16.09 6.94
CA VAL A 24 -25.49 -15.17 6.02
C VAL A 24 -26.46 -15.94 5.17
N ASN A 25 -27.70 -15.48 5.12
CA ASN A 25 -28.72 -15.98 4.21
C ASN A 25 -29.13 -14.84 3.26
N VAL A 26 -29.17 -15.13 1.97
CA VAL A 26 -29.63 -14.19 0.93
C VAL A 26 -30.73 -14.87 0.11
N ASP A 27 -31.77 -14.10 -0.25
CA ASP A 27 -32.89 -14.62 -1.00
C ASP A 27 -33.39 -13.58 -2.01
N LYS A 28 -34.09 -14.05 -3.07
CA LYS A 28 -34.74 -13.23 -4.08
C LYS A 28 -33.89 -12.18 -4.73
N LEU A 29 -32.57 -12.45 -4.93
CA LEU A 29 -31.70 -11.57 -5.65
C LEU A 29 -32.17 -11.38 -7.09
N THR A 30 -32.04 -10.16 -7.63
CA THR A 30 -32.54 -9.82 -8.97
C THR A 30 -31.71 -10.42 -10.11
N SER A 31 -30.51 -10.90 -9.81
CA SER A 31 -29.61 -11.58 -10.73
C SER A 31 -28.57 -12.42 -9.99
N ARG A 32 -27.74 -13.14 -10.74
CA ARG A 32 -26.67 -13.97 -10.17
C ARG A 32 -25.78 -13.16 -9.22
N ALA A 33 -25.56 -13.67 -8.01
CA ALA A 33 -24.62 -13.11 -7.06
C ALA A 33 -23.19 -13.15 -7.63
N LEU A 34 -22.44 -12.09 -7.43
CA LEU A 34 -21.02 -11.95 -7.77
C LEU A 34 -20.11 -12.05 -6.55
N GLY A 35 -20.62 -11.73 -5.35
CA GLY A 35 -19.87 -11.80 -4.11
C GLY A 35 -20.72 -11.36 -2.92
N VAL A 36 -20.34 -11.88 -1.75
CA VAL A 36 -20.88 -11.48 -0.45
C VAL A 36 -19.69 -11.20 0.46
N SER A 37 -19.63 -10.00 1.01
CA SER A 37 -18.44 -9.55 1.76
C SER A 37 -18.82 -8.63 2.92
N VAL A 38 -17.95 -8.57 3.93
CA VAL A 38 -17.93 -7.45 4.88
C VAL A 38 -17.03 -6.38 4.31
N ASN A 39 -17.56 -5.17 4.24
CA ASN A 39 -16.87 -3.99 3.73
C ASN A 39 -16.73 -2.94 4.83
N GLY A 40 -15.71 -2.11 4.75
CA GLY A 40 -15.44 -1.03 5.72
C GLY A 40 -14.04 -0.45 5.55
N PRO A 41 -13.66 0.51 6.40
CA PRO A 41 -14.49 1.23 7.38
C PRO A 41 -15.30 2.35 6.72
N GLN A 42 -16.62 2.35 6.87
CA GLN A 42 -17.45 3.46 6.40
C GLN A 42 -18.74 3.66 7.22
N ARG A 43 -19.25 4.89 7.18
CA ARG A 43 -20.56 5.21 7.77
C ARG A 43 -21.68 4.61 6.92
N PRO A 44 -22.90 4.43 7.48
CA PRO A 44 -24.07 4.04 6.69
C PRO A 44 -24.24 4.92 5.45
N GLY A 45 -24.54 4.29 4.30
CA GLY A 45 -24.76 5.00 3.03
C GLY A 45 -23.54 5.21 2.14
N THR A 46 -22.32 5.01 2.62
CA THR A 46 -21.07 5.14 1.82
C THR A 46 -20.41 3.81 1.57
N ASN A 47 -19.85 3.60 0.37
CA ASN A 47 -19.17 2.36 -0.01
C ASN A 47 -17.71 2.37 0.45
N ALA A 48 -17.20 1.19 0.79
CA ALA A 48 -15.81 0.95 1.13
C ALA A 48 -15.32 -0.37 0.51
N GLY A 49 -14.01 -0.60 0.57
CA GLY A 49 -13.40 -1.84 0.12
C GLY A 49 -13.84 -3.06 0.94
N VAL A 50 -13.59 -4.23 0.37
CA VAL A 50 -13.83 -5.52 1.02
C VAL A 50 -12.82 -5.69 2.16
N GLN A 51 -13.32 -6.04 3.35
CA GLN A 51 -12.51 -6.38 4.52
C GLN A 51 -12.47 -7.89 4.75
N ILE A 52 -13.59 -8.58 4.49
CA ILE A 52 -13.70 -10.04 4.68
C ILE A 52 -14.59 -10.59 3.57
N ASP A 53 -14.09 -11.57 2.82
CA ASP A 53 -14.92 -12.36 1.91
C ASP A 53 -15.74 -13.37 2.72
N LEU A 54 -17.07 -13.31 2.61
CA LEU A 54 -17.96 -14.20 3.32
C LEU A 54 -18.30 -15.47 2.51
N ALA A 55 -17.85 -15.54 1.26
CA ALA A 55 -18.11 -16.66 0.36
C ALA A 55 -16.82 -17.29 -0.22
N PRO A 56 -15.75 -17.53 0.59
CA PRO A 56 -14.47 -18.01 0.07
C PRO A 56 -14.50 -19.39 -0.56
N ARG A 57 -15.57 -20.16 -0.30
CA ARG A 57 -15.80 -21.50 -0.87
C ARG A 57 -16.81 -21.51 -2.03
N GLY A 58 -17.17 -20.30 -2.50
CA GLY A 58 -18.17 -20.12 -3.55
C GLY A 58 -19.51 -19.57 -3.03
N LEU A 59 -20.28 -19.05 -3.97
CA LEU A 59 -21.56 -18.38 -3.67
C LEU A 59 -22.69 -19.40 -3.48
N ALA A 60 -23.39 -19.28 -2.37
CA ALA A 60 -24.60 -20.05 -2.04
C ALA A 60 -25.63 -19.11 -1.40
N THR A 61 -26.89 -19.55 -1.32
CA THR A 61 -27.96 -18.81 -0.63
C THR A 61 -27.76 -18.78 0.88
N ARG A 62 -26.98 -19.74 1.42
CA ARG A 62 -26.60 -19.81 2.82
C ARG A 62 -25.08 -19.91 2.91
N LEU A 63 -24.46 -18.96 3.58
CA LEU A 63 -23.04 -18.89 3.79
C LEU A 63 -22.71 -18.97 5.27
N GLN A 64 -21.67 -19.71 5.60
CA GLN A 64 -21.12 -19.76 6.95
C GLN A 64 -19.61 -19.90 6.89
N GLY A 65 -18.94 -19.29 7.87
CA GLY A 65 -17.49 -19.36 7.96
C GLY A 65 -16.96 -18.57 9.14
N SER A 66 -15.65 -18.50 9.23
CA SER A 66 -14.96 -17.69 10.21
C SER A 66 -13.65 -17.16 9.65
N ALA A 67 -13.18 -16.04 10.20
CA ALA A 67 -11.87 -15.46 9.94
C ALA A 67 -11.33 -14.84 11.23
N VAL A 68 -10.02 -14.77 11.37
CA VAL A 68 -9.38 -14.03 12.45
C VAL A 68 -9.25 -12.59 12.02
N LEU A 69 -9.79 -11.67 12.82
CA LEU A 69 -9.70 -10.23 12.55
C LEU A 69 -8.30 -9.70 12.88
N THR A 70 -7.87 -8.71 12.11
CA THR A 70 -6.78 -7.83 12.53
C THR A 70 -7.28 -6.86 13.61
N GLU A 71 -6.37 -6.26 14.39
CA GLU A 71 -6.73 -5.23 15.39
C GLU A 71 -7.51 -4.06 14.73
N ALA A 72 -7.07 -3.61 13.55
CA ALA A 72 -7.76 -2.57 12.80
C ALA A 72 -9.19 -2.96 12.37
N GLN A 73 -9.38 -4.20 11.92
CA GLN A 73 -10.70 -4.72 11.58
C GLN A 73 -11.60 -4.84 12.82
N LEU A 74 -11.02 -5.23 13.96
CA LEU A 74 -11.72 -5.23 15.24
C LEU A 74 -12.20 -3.83 15.62
N ASP A 75 -11.31 -2.83 15.52
CA ASP A 75 -11.66 -1.44 15.83
C ASP A 75 -12.78 -0.92 14.92
N TYR A 76 -12.71 -1.22 13.62
CA TYR A 76 -13.75 -0.84 12.67
C TYR A 76 -15.10 -1.52 12.96
N LEU A 77 -15.06 -2.80 13.34
CA LEU A 77 -16.25 -3.56 13.72
C LEU A 77 -16.88 -2.98 14.98
N LEU A 78 -16.08 -2.76 16.04
CA LEU A 78 -16.56 -2.21 17.31
C LEU A 78 -17.04 -0.76 17.18
N ALA A 79 -16.46 0.02 16.28
CA ALA A 79 -16.90 1.37 15.93
C ALA A 79 -18.17 1.41 15.06
N GLY A 80 -18.74 0.25 14.69
CA GLY A 80 -19.92 0.15 13.83
C GLY A 80 -19.68 0.64 12.40
N ARG A 81 -18.44 0.58 11.91
CA ARG A 81 -18.06 1.06 10.57
C ARG A 81 -17.99 -0.04 9.51
N MET A 82 -18.36 -1.27 9.86
CA MET A 82 -18.42 -2.39 8.92
C MET A 82 -19.86 -2.69 8.50
N TYR A 83 -20.01 -3.14 7.26
CA TYR A 83 -21.29 -3.50 6.68
C TYR A 83 -21.18 -4.72 5.76
N VAL A 84 -22.24 -5.51 5.66
CA VAL A 84 -22.36 -6.57 4.67
C VAL A 84 -22.75 -5.98 3.33
N ASN A 85 -22.12 -6.44 2.27
CA ASN A 85 -22.45 -6.08 0.88
C ASN A 85 -22.66 -7.34 0.04
N VAL A 86 -23.82 -7.43 -0.64
CA VAL A 86 -24.13 -8.50 -1.59
C VAL A 86 -24.13 -7.90 -2.98
N ARG A 87 -23.19 -8.31 -3.80
CA ARG A 87 -23.03 -7.84 -5.18
C ARG A 87 -23.67 -8.84 -6.15
N THR A 88 -24.34 -8.33 -7.17
CA THR A 88 -24.94 -9.14 -8.23
C THR A 88 -24.56 -8.62 -9.61
N ALA A 89 -24.82 -9.41 -10.65
CA ALA A 89 -24.51 -9.01 -12.02
C ALA A 89 -25.27 -7.73 -12.43
N ARG A 90 -26.50 -7.54 -11.94
CA ARG A 90 -27.28 -6.33 -12.18
C ARG A 90 -26.85 -5.14 -11.33
N TYR A 91 -26.28 -5.41 -10.15
CA TYR A 91 -25.82 -4.40 -9.19
C TYR A 91 -24.41 -4.73 -8.71
N PRO A 92 -23.38 -4.46 -9.54
CA PRO A 92 -21.99 -4.81 -9.21
C PRO A 92 -21.42 -4.05 -8.00
N ALA A 93 -21.96 -2.87 -7.69
CA ALA A 93 -21.58 -2.09 -6.50
C ALA A 93 -22.27 -2.57 -5.22
N GLY A 94 -23.33 -3.36 -5.34
CA GLY A 94 -24.11 -3.93 -4.24
C GLY A 94 -25.60 -3.85 -4.47
N GLU A 95 -26.30 -4.98 -4.36
CA GLU A 95 -27.75 -5.09 -4.40
C GLU A 95 -28.34 -4.98 -3.01
N LEU A 96 -27.74 -5.70 -2.03
CA LEU A 96 -28.16 -5.65 -0.63
C LEU A 96 -27.01 -5.12 0.22
N ARG A 97 -27.37 -4.32 1.22
CA ARG A 97 -26.43 -3.77 2.19
C ARG A 97 -27.05 -3.74 3.58
N GLY A 98 -26.30 -4.15 4.59
CA GLY A 98 -26.68 -4.05 6.00
C GLY A 98 -25.50 -3.65 6.88
N GLN A 99 -25.66 -2.59 7.70
CA GLN A 99 -24.62 -2.20 8.67
C GLN A 99 -24.56 -3.24 9.78
N ILE A 100 -23.35 -3.66 10.16
CA ILE A 100 -23.13 -4.57 11.28
C ILE A 100 -23.32 -3.78 12.57
N GLN A 101 -24.25 -4.21 13.38
CA GLN A 101 -24.59 -3.58 14.65
C GLN A 101 -24.36 -4.57 15.80
N ARG A 102 -23.89 -4.06 16.93
CA ARG A 102 -23.78 -4.83 18.15
C ARG A 102 -25.16 -5.09 18.74
N VAL A 103 -25.47 -6.35 18.99
CA VAL A 103 -26.65 -6.76 19.72
C VAL A 103 -26.25 -7.03 21.17
N PRO A 104 -26.92 -6.42 22.17
CA PRO A 104 -26.71 -6.81 23.58
C PRO A 104 -27.05 -8.28 23.78
N LEU A 105 -26.20 -9.00 24.48
CA LEU A 105 -26.50 -10.38 24.90
C LEU A 105 -27.65 -10.39 25.89
N THR A 106 -28.58 -11.33 25.78
CA THR A 106 -29.60 -11.58 26.79
C THR A 106 -28.96 -12.15 28.06
N ALA A 107 -29.64 -12.05 29.20
CA ALA A 107 -29.16 -12.61 30.45
C ALA A 107 -28.87 -14.13 30.35
N GLU A 108 -29.68 -14.87 29.60
CA GLU A 108 -29.46 -16.29 29.31
C GLU A 108 -28.21 -16.56 28.46
N GLN A 109 -27.98 -15.72 27.44
CA GLN A 109 -26.78 -15.81 26.61
C GLN A 109 -25.51 -15.42 27.37
N LEU A 110 -25.63 -14.48 28.32
CA LEU A 110 -24.52 -14.11 29.20
C LEU A 110 -24.17 -15.25 30.16
N ALA A 111 -25.18 -15.94 30.72
CA ALA A 111 -25.00 -17.08 31.61
C ALA A 111 -24.47 -18.33 30.92
N ALA A 112 -24.66 -18.45 29.61
CA ALA A 112 -24.18 -19.55 28.78
C ALA A 112 -22.73 -19.36 28.26
N LEU A 113 -22.09 -18.23 28.54
CA LEU A 113 -20.69 -18.05 28.19
C LEU A 113 -19.80 -18.90 29.10
N PRO A 114 -18.81 -19.63 28.55
CA PRO A 114 -17.86 -20.37 29.37
C PRO A 114 -17.10 -19.41 30.30
N GLU A 115 -16.92 -19.81 31.55
CA GLU A 115 -16.07 -19.03 32.47
C GLU A 115 -14.70 -18.79 31.86
N PRO A 116 -14.12 -17.59 31.99
CA PRO A 116 -12.79 -17.30 31.49
C PRO A 116 -11.79 -18.27 32.16
N ALA A 117 -11.03 -18.98 31.33
CA ALA A 117 -9.98 -19.86 31.82
C ALA A 117 -9.02 -19.07 32.75
N PRO A 118 -8.63 -19.61 33.89
CA PRO A 118 -7.71 -18.93 34.79
C PRO A 118 -6.40 -18.61 34.08
N PRO A 119 -5.79 -17.44 34.37
CA PRO A 119 -4.56 -17.03 33.70
C PRO A 119 -3.47 -18.07 33.94
N ILE A 120 -2.90 -18.54 32.83
CA ILE A 120 -1.76 -19.46 32.87
C ILE A 120 -0.59 -18.74 33.55
N ARG A 121 -0.28 -19.11 34.78
CA ARG A 121 0.96 -18.69 35.45
C ARG A 121 2.12 -19.32 34.72
N VAL A 122 2.82 -18.57 33.89
CA VAL A 122 4.13 -18.97 33.38
C VAL A 122 5.10 -18.90 34.57
N THR A 123 5.38 -20.03 35.18
CA THR A 123 6.49 -20.15 36.13
C THR A 123 7.78 -20.03 35.31
N SER A 124 8.49 -18.94 35.49
CA SER A 124 9.82 -18.80 34.92
C SER A 124 10.74 -19.80 35.58
N SER A 125 11.08 -20.87 34.88
CA SER A 125 12.16 -21.74 35.28
C SER A 125 13.46 -20.98 35.08
N LYS A 126 14.18 -20.74 36.16
CA LYS A 126 15.52 -20.19 36.21
C LYS A 126 16.44 -21.02 35.32
N ALA A 127 16.89 -20.44 34.20
CA ALA A 127 17.89 -21.09 33.37
C ALA A 127 19.19 -21.30 34.19
N PRO A 128 19.85 -22.44 34.06
CA PRO A 128 21.11 -22.66 34.72
C PRO A 128 22.17 -21.71 34.15
N SER A 129 22.92 -21.05 35.04
CA SER A 129 24.04 -20.20 34.68
C SER A 129 25.13 -21.07 34.05
N VAL A 130 25.33 -20.95 32.76
CA VAL A 130 26.46 -21.52 32.05
C VAL A 130 27.66 -20.62 32.33
N ALA A 131 28.68 -21.14 32.97
CA ALA A 131 29.96 -20.51 33.24
C ALA A 131 30.57 -20.03 31.89
N ALA A 132 31.10 -18.81 31.89
CA ALA A 132 31.78 -18.22 30.76
C ALA A 132 32.97 -19.10 30.32
N SER A 133 32.86 -19.73 29.17
CA SER A 133 33.99 -20.36 28.50
C SER A 133 34.90 -19.27 27.87
N PRO A 134 36.20 -19.50 27.84
CA PRO A 134 37.17 -18.50 27.34
C PRO A 134 36.91 -18.18 25.86
N ALA A 135 37.15 -16.92 25.50
CA ALA A 135 36.96 -16.37 24.15
C ALA A 135 37.59 -17.30 23.08
N ARG A 136 36.71 -18.00 22.36
CA ARG A 136 37.07 -18.76 21.17
C ARG A 136 37.40 -17.76 20.07
N ALA A 137 38.59 -17.87 19.52
CA ALA A 137 39.00 -17.12 18.33
C ALA A 137 37.88 -17.18 17.28
N GLN A 138 37.42 -16.02 16.82
CA GLN A 138 36.37 -15.93 15.79
C GLN A 138 36.93 -16.56 14.51
N THR A 139 36.56 -17.82 14.26
CA THR A 139 36.70 -18.38 12.93
C THR A 139 35.79 -17.56 12.01
N ALA A 140 36.38 -16.97 10.96
CA ALA A 140 35.65 -16.18 9.96
C ALA A 140 34.41 -16.97 9.51
N ARG A 141 33.23 -16.49 9.86
CA ARG A 141 31.96 -17.10 9.45
C ARG A 141 31.89 -17.08 7.93
N ARG A 142 31.55 -18.20 7.31
CA ARG A 142 31.30 -18.23 5.85
C ARG A 142 30.21 -17.24 5.50
N PRO A 143 30.41 -16.41 4.46
CA PRO A 143 29.37 -15.51 4.02
C PRO A 143 28.09 -16.26 3.65
N ARG A 144 26.96 -15.74 4.07
CA ARG A 144 25.63 -16.29 3.79
C ARG A 144 24.78 -15.31 2.99
N THR A 145 23.67 -15.80 2.47
CA THR A 145 22.67 -15.00 1.75
C THR A 145 21.42 -14.90 2.62
N LEU A 146 20.87 -13.70 2.73
CA LEU A 146 19.54 -13.46 3.29
C LEU A 146 18.61 -13.12 2.13
N GLY A 147 17.42 -13.71 2.13
CA GLY A 147 16.38 -13.44 1.15
C GLY A 147 15.11 -12.95 1.81
N TYR A 148 14.41 -12.05 1.14
CA TYR A 148 13.16 -11.48 1.59
C TYR A 148 12.17 -11.34 0.45
N VAL A 149 10.87 -11.47 0.75
CA VAL A 149 9.78 -11.05 -0.10
C VAL A 149 9.18 -9.76 0.45
N VAL A 150 9.04 -8.74 -0.40
CA VAL A 150 8.45 -7.46 0.00
C VAL A 150 6.95 -7.63 0.18
N ALA A 151 6.48 -7.46 1.40
CA ALA A 151 5.08 -7.62 1.78
C ALA A 151 4.25 -6.35 1.57
N ASN A 152 4.81 -5.20 1.93
CA ASN A 152 4.19 -3.89 1.76
C ASN A 152 5.19 -2.92 1.11
N TRP A 153 4.64 -2.01 0.30
CA TRP A 153 5.38 -0.92 -0.34
C TRP A 153 4.46 0.29 -0.45
N ASP A 154 4.67 1.28 0.40
CA ASP A 154 3.77 2.40 0.60
C ASP A 154 4.52 3.73 0.53
N ASN A 155 3.87 4.80 0.08
CA ASN A 155 4.47 6.13 0.19
C ASN A 155 4.80 6.44 1.66
N ALA A 156 6.01 6.93 1.91
CA ALA A 156 6.46 7.27 3.27
C ALA A 156 5.87 8.62 3.71
N ILE A 157 4.60 8.63 3.99
CA ILE A 157 3.89 9.80 4.50
C ILE A 157 4.25 9.97 5.98
N TYR A 158 4.77 11.15 6.34
CA TYR A 158 4.93 11.54 7.75
C TYR A 158 3.59 12.03 8.28
N GLU A 159 3.24 11.58 9.46
CA GLU A 159 1.97 11.89 10.10
C GLU A 159 2.18 12.40 11.51
N SER A 160 1.81 13.64 11.72
CA SER A 160 1.61 14.28 13.03
C SER A 160 0.15 14.71 13.16
N ARG A 161 -0.12 15.95 13.51
CA ARG A 161 -1.48 16.51 13.43
C ARG A 161 -1.73 16.98 11.99
N PHE A 162 -2.80 16.49 11.38
CA PHE A 162 -3.12 16.79 9.98
C PHE A 162 -3.10 18.31 9.67
N MET A 163 -3.69 19.13 10.54
CA MET A 163 -3.74 20.59 10.33
C MET A 163 -2.40 21.30 10.50
N ASP A 164 -1.41 20.68 11.16
CA ASP A 164 -0.05 21.22 11.25
C ASP A 164 0.73 20.96 9.95
N GLU A 165 0.41 19.87 9.27
CA GLU A 165 0.97 19.50 7.98
C GLU A 165 0.25 20.16 6.81
N CYS A 166 -1.08 20.22 6.88
CA CYS A 166 -2.00 20.69 5.84
C CYS A 166 -2.94 21.78 6.39
N PRO A 167 -2.43 22.98 6.70
CA PRO A 167 -3.24 24.03 7.32
C PRO A 167 -4.38 24.55 6.44
N GLU A 168 -4.27 24.35 5.12
CA GLU A 168 -5.31 24.70 4.14
C GLU A 168 -6.40 23.62 4.05
N GLY A 169 -6.26 22.53 4.82
CA GLY A 169 -7.15 21.36 4.76
C GLY A 169 -6.75 20.34 3.68
N PRO A 170 -7.59 19.31 3.45
CA PRO A 170 -7.32 18.27 2.46
C PRO A 170 -7.39 18.82 1.03
N ALA A 171 -6.76 18.12 0.09
CA ALA A 171 -6.91 18.40 -1.34
C ALA A 171 -8.39 18.37 -1.76
N ILE A 172 -8.72 19.07 -2.84
CA ILE A 172 -10.09 19.18 -3.34
C ILE A 172 -10.20 18.37 -4.64
N GLY A 173 -11.21 17.49 -4.69
CA GLY A 173 -11.44 16.58 -5.80
C GLY A 173 -11.99 17.24 -7.07
N ASN A 174 -11.85 16.54 -8.20
CA ASN A 174 -12.44 16.93 -9.48
C ASN A 174 -13.96 17.16 -9.37
N ASP A 175 -14.67 16.28 -8.68
CA ASP A 175 -16.12 16.32 -8.49
C ASP A 175 -16.58 17.56 -7.74
N GLU A 176 -15.87 17.94 -6.72
CA GLU A 176 -16.18 19.13 -5.93
C GLU A 176 -15.88 20.42 -6.71
N LEU A 177 -14.73 20.50 -7.41
CA LEU A 177 -14.40 21.65 -8.26
C LEU A 177 -15.40 21.79 -9.40
N TRP A 178 -15.74 20.70 -10.06
CA TRP A 178 -16.73 20.68 -11.12
C TRP A 178 -18.11 21.15 -10.59
N TRP A 179 -18.56 20.57 -9.45
CA TRP A 179 -19.83 20.94 -8.86
C TRP A 179 -19.91 22.42 -8.46
N ARG A 180 -18.84 22.95 -7.88
CA ARG A 180 -18.77 24.40 -7.52
C ARG A 180 -18.86 25.29 -8.76
N GLY A 181 -18.27 24.88 -9.85
CA GLY A 181 -18.27 25.63 -11.11
C GLY A 181 -19.59 25.65 -11.87
N LEU A 182 -20.54 24.75 -11.55
CA LEU A 182 -21.82 24.67 -12.23
C LEU A 182 -22.77 25.81 -11.83
N SER A 183 -23.54 26.31 -12.82
CA SER A 183 -24.66 27.22 -12.56
C SER A 183 -25.74 26.52 -11.71
N ARG A 184 -26.58 27.32 -11.03
CA ARG A 184 -27.72 26.77 -10.28
C ARG A 184 -28.64 25.94 -11.17
N ALA A 185 -28.96 26.43 -12.36
CA ALA A 185 -29.83 25.74 -13.33
C ALA A 185 -29.24 24.39 -13.77
N ASP A 186 -27.91 24.28 -13.93
CA ASP A 186 -27.29 23.01 -14.28
C ASP A 186 -27.26 22.05 -13.10
N LYS A 187 -27.07 22.55 -11.89
CA LYS A 187 -27.19 21.74 -10.66
C LYS A 187 -28.60 21.16 -10.51
N ASP A 188 -29.62 21.97 -10.74
CA ASP A 188 -31.02 21.54 -10.67
C ASP A 188 -31.31 20.44 -11.71
N LYS A 189 -30.88 20.63 -12.98
CA LYS A 189 -31.00 19.58 -14.02
C LYS A 189 -30.31 18.27 -13.69
N LEU A 190 -29.13 18.33 -13.04
CA LEU A 190 -28.40 17.14 -12.63
C LEU A 190 -29.07 16.47 -11.44
N THR A 191 -29.66 17.24 -10.53
CA THR A 191 -30.46 16.77 -9.42
C THR A 191 -31.68 15.99 -9.93
N ASP A 192 -32.40 16.54 -10.88
CA ASP A 192 -33.56 15.89 -11.52
C ASP A 192 -33.19 14.57 -12.22
N LYS A 193 -31.93 14.46 -12.73
CA LYS A 193 -31.40 13.22 -13.32
C LYS A 193 -30.85 12.22 -12.29
N GLY A 194 -30.95 12.52 -11.00
CA GLY A 194 -30.41 11.66 -9.93
C GLY A 194 -28.88 11.69 -9.79
N LEU A 195 -28.16 12.56 -10.51
CA LEU A 195 -26.70 12.68 -10.47
C LEU A 195 -26.21 13.57 -9.32
N VAL A 196 -26.85 13.50 -8.17
CA VAL A 196 -26.57 14.37 -7.00
C VAL A 196 -25.51 13.77 -6.08
N GLN A 197 -25.39 12.44 -6.09
CA GLN A 197 -24.46 11.76 -5.19
C GLN A 197 -23.01 12.00 -5.63
N PRO A 198 -22.07 12.21 -4.71
CA PRO A 198 -20.66 12.43 -5.05
C PRO A 198 -20.06 11.34 -5.95
N VAL A 199 -20.50 10.08 -5.77
CA VAL A 199 -20.04 8.96 -6.59
C VAL A 199 -20.40 9.13 -8.06
N ASP A 200 -21.61 9.64 -8.37
CA ASP A 200 -22.06 9.83 -9.75
C ASP A 200 -21.37 11.01 -10.42
N ARG A 201 -21.05 12.05 -9.64
CA ARG A 201 -20.34 13.26 -10.12
C ARG A 201 -18.90 12.97 -10.49
N ARG A 202 -18.26 12.02 -9.81
CA ARG A 202 -16.84 11.69 -9.99
C ARG A 202 -16.51 11.32 -11.43
N PHE A 203 -17.34 10.50 -12.07
CA PHE A 203 -17.11 10.04 -13.43
C PHE A 203 -17.33 11.14 -14.49
N VAL A 204 -18.29 12.04 -14.26
CA VAL A 204 -18.57 13.11 -15.22
C VAL A 204 -17.64 14.30 -15.03
N SER A 205 -17.09 14.47 -13.83
CA SER A 205 -16.25 15.64 -13.50
C SER A 205 -14.89 15.64 -14.20
N VAL A 206 -14.44 14.52 -14.74
CA VAL A 206 -13.21 14.46 -15.52
C VAL A 206 -13.41 15.00 -16.93
N PHE A 207 -14.64 14.98 -17.49
CA PHE A 207 -14.95 15.42 -18.85
C PHE A 207 -15.33 16.92 -18.90
N ARG A 208 -14.47 17.77 -18.34
CA ARG A 208 -14.70 19.22 -18.24
C ARG A 208 -13.73 20.09 -19.06
N GLY A 209 -13.00 19.46 -19.97
CA GLY A 209 -12.25 20.20 -20.98
C GLY A 209 -13.17 21.06 -21.85
N PRO A 210 -12.66 22.09 -22.55
CA PRO A 210 -13.47 23.05 -23.32
C PRO A 210 -14.42 22.42 -24.34
N LYS A 211 -14.09 21.21 -24.83
CA LYS A 211 -14.92 20.43 -25.76
C LYS A 211 -15.37 19.09 -25.16
N GLY A 212 -15.37 18.97 -23.83
CA GLY A 212 -15.68 17.72 -23.14
C GLY A 212 -14.52 16.74 -23.07
N GLU A 213 -13.28 17.21 -23.29
CA GLU A 213 -12.11 16.36 -23.14
C GLU A 213 -11.90 15.97 -21.67
N ASP A 214 -11.33 14.78 -21.49
CA ASP A 214 -10.88 14.27 -20.21
C ASP A 214 -9.67 15.07 -19.71
N VAL A 215 -9.82 15.73 -18.55
CA VAL A 215 -8.79 16.58 -17.97
C VAL A 215 -7.72 15.79 -17.21
N CYS A 216 -7.88 14.50 -16.97
CA CYS A 216 -6.82 13.67 -16.43
C CYS A 216 -5.81 13.29 -17.53
N TRP A 217 -6.31 12.96 -18.73
CA TRP A 217 -5.48 12.71 -19.90
C TRP A 217 -4.92 14.01 -20.52
N ASN A 218 -5.61 15.13 -20.33
CA ASN A 218 -5.24 16.42 -20.86
C ASN A 218 -5.18 17.51 -19.77
N PRO A 219 -4.30 17.35 -18.76
CA PRO A 219 -4.34 18.16 -17.53
C PRO A 219 -3.99 19.65 -17.75
N ARG A 220 -3.47 20.01 -18.92
CA ARG A 220 -3.14 21.40 -19.27
C ARG A 220 -4.29 22.18 -19.89
N LEU A 221 -5.39 21.51 -20.25
CA LEU A 221 -6.54 22.18 -20.88
C LEU A 221 -7.36 23.04 -19.91
N VAL A 222 -7.30 22.70 -18.62
CA VAL A 222 -8.06 23.40 -17.58
C VAL A 222 -7.10 23.81 -16.47
N LYS A 223 -7.25 25.06 -16.02
CA LYS A 223 -6.50 25.56 -14.86
C LYS A 223 -7.38 25.51 -13.62
N ASP A 224 -7.11 24.57 -12.77
CA ASP A 224 -7.74 24.47 -11.47
C ASP A 224 -7.03 25.32 -10.41
N PRO A 225 -7.69 25.59 -9.27
CA PRO A 225 -7.01 26.13 -8.10
C PRO A 225 -5.78 25.28 -7.73
N PRO A 226 -4.71 25.88 -7.20
CA PRO A 226 -3.52 25.15 -6.81
C PRO A 226 -3.83 23.99 -5.86
N LEU A 227 -3.13 22.86 -6.05
CA LEU A 227 -3.25 21.71 -5.16
C LEU A 227 -2.80 22.11 -3.75
N ARG A 228 -3.56 21.70 -2.76
CA ARG A 228 -3.16 21.85 -1.35
C ARG A 228 -2.06 20.83 -1.06
N THR A 229 -0.88 21.32 -0.73
CA THR A 229 0.33 20.52 -0.49
C THR A 229 0.79 20.66 0.95
N VAL A 230 1.62 19.70 1.42
CA VAL A 230 2.16 19.74 2.78
C VAL A 230 3.01 20.99 3.01
N LYS A 231 2.72 21.70 4.10
CA LYS A 231 3.50 22.85 4.61
C LYS A 231 4.38 22.45 5.79
N GLY A 232 4.21 21.25 6.34
CA GLY A 232 5.06 20.69 7.38
C GLY A 232 6.53 20.62 6.96
N LYS A 233 7.42 20.57 7.94
CA LYS A 233 8.87 20.63 7.74
C LYS A 233 9.57 19.28 7.98
N VAL A 234 8.85 18.26 8.43
CA VAL A 234 9.39 16.94 8.74
C VAL A 234 8.90 15.91 7.74
N ALA A 235 9.80 15.04 7.26
CA ALA A 235 9.46 13.94 6.36
C ALA A 235 10.35 12.71 6.61
N TYR A 236 9.88 11.56 6.14
CA TYR A 236 10.75 10.41 5.87
C TYR A 236 11.46 10.61 4.55
N GLY A 237 12.71 10.16 4.42
CA GLY A 237 13.46 10.23 3.18
C GLY A 237 14.96 10.24 3.41
N PHE A 238 15.67 10.61 2.36
CA PHE A 238 17.13 10.71 2.32
C PHE A 238 17.53 12.07 1.75
N ASP A 239 18.72 12.51 2.08
CA ASP A 239 19.42 13.55 1.33
C ASP A 239 19.95 12.92 0.04
N LEU A 240 19.17 13.03 -1.06
CA LEU A 240 19.46 12.37 -2.33
C LEU A 240 20.51 13.12 -3.15
N ASP A 241 20.53 14.45 -3.08
CA ASP A 241 21.40 15.30 -3.87
C ASP A 241 22.67 15.74 -3.13
N GLY A 242 22.78 15.44 -1.84
CA GLY A 242 23.90 15.79 -0.99
C GLY A 242 23.89 17.25 -0.51
N ARG A 243 22.72 17.93 -0.56
CA ARG A 243 22.60 19.35 -0.19
C ARG A 243 21.48 19.63 0.76
N SER A 244 21.80 20.28 1.85
CA SER A 244 20.80 20.70 2.84
C SER A 244 20.30 22.15 2.66
N ASP A 245 20.84 22.89 1.68
CA ASP A 245 20.51 24.29 1.44
C ASP A 245 19.44 24.49 0.34
N GLY A 246 18.98 23.40 -0.28
CA GLY A 246 17.95 23.40 -1.33
C GLY A 246 18.36 24.05 -2.66
N ARG A 247 19.65 24.31 -2.88
CA ARG A 247 20.15 24.84 -4.14
C ARG A 247 20.28 23.72 -5.16
N ALA A 248 20.09 24.06 -6.43
CA ALA A 248 20.26 23.12 -7.54
C ALA A 248 21.67 22.51 -7.58
N THR A 249 21.73 21.27 -8.06
CA THR A 249 22.95 20.55 -8.39
C THR A 249 22.90 20.09 -9.85
N PRO A 250 23.95 19.48 -10.39
CA PRO A 250 23.84 18.87 -11.73
C PRO A 250 22.76 17.75 -11.83
N LYS A 251 22.30 17.21 -10.69
CA LYS A 251 21.29 16.14 -10.64
C LYS A 251 19.95 16.60 -10.08
N SER A 252 19.86 17.81 -9.52
CA SER A 252 18.61 18.30 -8.87
C SER A 252 18.32 19.75 -9.24
N CYS A 253 17.04 20.09 -9.30
CA CYS A 253 16.57 21.48 -9.34
C CYS A 253 16.52 22.05 -7.92
N ALA A 254 16.48 23.37 -7.80
CA ALA A 254 16.28 24.03 -6.52
C ALA A 254 14.93 23.67 -5.91
N HIS A 255 14.91 23.28 -4.65
CA HIS A 255 13.73 22.86 -3.91
C HIS A 255 13.87 23.09 -2.40
N SER A 256 12.76 23.00 -1.68
CA SER A 256 12.77 23.09 -0.22
C SER A 256 12.92 21.70 0.39
N ASN A 257 13.97 21.50 1.19
CA ASN A 257 14.21 20.26 1.90
C ASN A 257 13.35 20.12 3.15
N PHE A 258 13.22 18.89 3.61
CA PHE A 258 12.66 18.57 4.91
C PHE A 258 13.78 18.30 5.95
N VAL A 259 13.38 18.27 7.20
CA VAL A 259 14.15 17.67 8.30
C VAL A 259 13.65 16.23 8.46
N GLY A 260 14.53 15.28 8.55
CA GLY A 260 14.18 13.88 8.79
C GLY A 260 13.61 13.65 10.20
N VAL A 261 12.94 12.55 10.37
CA VAL A 261 12.28 12.20 11.65
C VAL A 261 13.24 11.99 12.81
N ARG A 262 14.53 11.77 12.54
CA ARG A 262 15.61 11.67 13.52
C ARG A 262 16.48 12.94 13.56
N GLY A 263 16.07 14.02 12.88
CA GLY A 263 16.78 15.29 12.81
C GLY A 263 17.80 15.40 11.65
N GLU A 264 17.77 14.49 10.70
CA GLU A 264 18.60 14.55 9.49
C GLU A 264 18.28 15.83 8.70
N ARG A 265 19.32 16.44 8.13
CA ARG A 265 19.20 17.64 7.29
C ARG A 265 19.16 17.24 5.81
N GLY A 266 18.51 18.05 4.98
CA GLY A 266 18.53 17.87 3.54
C GLY A 266 17.65 16.74 3.03
N VAL A 267 16.64 16.33 3.78
CA VAL A 267 15.76 15.23 3.33
C VAL A 267 14.90 15.67 2.15
N ASP A 268 15.03 14.90 1.06
CA ASP A 268 14.28 15.05 -0.18
C ASP A 268 13.11 14.08 -0.21
N ASN A 269 11.89 14.61 -0.23
CA ASN A 269 10.67 13.84 -0.45
C ASN A 269 9.55 14.77 -0.94
N GLN A 270 9.70 15.27 -2.16
CA GLN A 270 8.69 16.14 -2.76
C GLN A 270 7.40 15.38 -3.08
N MET A 271 7.47 14.05 -3.23
CA MET A 271 6.27 13.21 -3.35
C MET A 271 5.40 13.28 -2.09
N TYR A 272 6.00 13.29 -0.89
CA TYR A 272 5.25 13.54 0.34
C TYR A 272 4.64 14.94 0.35
N ARG A 273 5.39 15.97 -0.11
CA ARG A 273 4.85 17.33 -0.22
C ARG A 273 3.62 17.37 -1.10
N LEU A 274 3.64 16.63 -2.21
CA LEU A 274 2.56 16.51 -3.17
C LEU A 274 1.34 15.77 -2.61
N LEU A 275 1.54 14.58 -2.02
CA LEU A 275 0.47 13.64 -1.71
C LEU A 275 0.00 13.69 -0.24
N GLY A 276 0.78 14.28 0.67
CA GLY A 276 0.53 14.17 2.10
C GLY A 276 -0.73 14.89 2.63
N CYS A 277 -1.30 15.84 1.86
CA CYS A 277 -2.60 16.46 2.19
C CYS A 277 -3.78 15.66 1.63
N HIS A 278 -3.56 14.42 1.27
CA HIS A 278 -4.53 13.53 0.66
C HIS A 278 -4.84 12.35 1.59
N TYR A 279 -6.05 12.24 2.10
CA TYR A 279 -6.42 11.17 3.05
C TYR A 279 -6.20 9.77 2.49
N GLY A 280 -6.41 9.58 1.18
CA GLY A 280 -6.25 8.27 0.53
C GLY A 280 -4.84 7.71 0.60
N TRP A 281 -3.81 8.57 0.60
CA TRP A 281 -2.40 8.17 0.67
C TRP A 281 -1.83 8.12 2.09
N ARG A 282 -2.57 8.59 3.09
CA ARG A 282 -2.15 8.53 4.49
C ARG A 282 -2.36 7.12 5.04
N ARG A 283 -1.73 6.84 6.18
CA ARG A 283 -1.79 5.53 6.84
C ARG A 283 -3.25 5.08 7.01
N ASN A 284 -3.52 3.84 6.61
CA ASN A 284 -4.85 3.25 6.57
C ASN A 284 -5.83 3.98 5.60
N GLY A 285 -5.33 4.84 4.74
CA GLY A 285 -6.12 5.39 3.63
C GLY A 285 -6.38 4.33 2.55
N VAL A 286 -7.37 4.58 1.71
CA VAL A 286 -7.79 3.59 0.68
C VAL A 286 -6.66 3.24 -0.29
N LEU A 287 -5.80 4.16 -0.63
CA LEU A 287 -4.69 3.94 -1.57
C LEU A 287 -3.46 3.30 -0.91
N ASP A 288 -3.28 3.51 0.40
CA ASP A 288 -2.24 2.87 1.21
C ASP A 288 -2.55 1.37 1.42
N THR A 289 -3.79 1.06 1.80
CA THR A 289 -4.18 -0.33 2.13
C THR A 289 -4.53 -1.17 0.91
N PHE A 290 -5.32 -0.62 -0.01
CA PHE A 290 -5.85 -1.33 -1.17
C PHE A 290 -4.74 -1.87 -2.10
N GLY A 291 -3.69 -1.07 -2.35
CA GLY A 291 -2.59 -1.48 -3.21
C GLY A 291 -1.84 -2.71 -2.70
N ASN A 292 -1.61 -2.80 -1.40
CA ASN A 292 -0.95 -3.94 -0.77
C ASN A 292 -1.84 -5.19 -0.72
N GLU A 293 -3.12 -5.01 -0.37
CA GLU A 293 -4.09 -6.12 -0.36
C GLU A 293 -4.28 -6.70 -1.75
N GLU A 294 -4.39 -5.86 -2.75
CA GLU A 294 -4.59 -6.30 -4.12
C GLU A 294 -3.37 -7.06 -4.67
N ARG A 295 -2.16 -6.60 -4.38
CA ARG A 295 -0.95 -7.35 -4.74
C ARG A 295 -0.94 -8.74 -4.10
N ARG A 296 -1.27 -8.85 -2.82
CA ARG A 296 -1.38 -10.15 -2.14
C ARG A 296 -2.41 -11.06 -2.79
N ASN A 297 -3.59 -10.52 -3.06
CA ASN A 297 -4.72 -11.29 -3.59
C ASN A 297 -4.56 -11.66 -5.05
N SER A 298 -3.95 -10.79 -5.86
CA SER A 298 -3.70 -11.04 -7.27
C SER A 298 -2.44 -11.85 -7.54
N GLY A 299 -1.51 -11.88 -6.59
CA GLY A 299 -0.19 -12.48 -6.75
C GLY A 299 0.71 -11.75 -7.75
N ARG A 300 0.38 -10.50 -8.10
CA ARG A 300 1.10 -9.74 -9.12
C ARG A 300 2.12 -8.78 -8.50
N GLY A 301 3.20 -8.51 -9.23
CA GLY A 301 4.19 -7.50 -8.84
C GLY A 301 4.97 -7.86 -7.57
N VAL A 302 5.22 -9.15 -7.33
CA VAL A 302 6.01 -9.61 -6.18
C VAL A 302 7.46 -9.18 -6.35
N ILE A 303 7.96 -8.44 -5.36
CA ILE A 303 9.34 -7.94 -5.32
C ILE A 303 10.13 -8.78 -4.32
N LEU A 304 11.34 -9.16 -4.72
CA LEU A 304 12.29 -9.91 -3.91
C LEU A 304 13.48 -9.02 -3.57
N LEU A 305 14.00 -9.18 -2.37
CA LEU A 305 15.26 -8.59 -1.91
C LEU A 305 16.20 -9.72 -1.52
N GLU A 306 17.44 -9.69 -2.02
CA GLU A 306 18.49 -10.65 -1.71
C GLU A 306 19.74 -9.92 -1.25
N ILE A 307 20.32 -10.37 -0.12
CA ILE A 307 21.51 -9.76 0.46
C ILE A 307 22.59 -10.85 0.54
N LYS A 308 23.59 -10.75 -0.31
CA LYS A 308 24.72 -11.71 -0.38
C LYS A 308 25.94 -11.20 0.37
N GLY A 309 26.76 -12.11 0.82
CA GLY A 309 28.02 -11.77 1.46
C GLY A 309 27.90 -11.41 2.94
N VAL A 310 26.78 -11.72 3.58
CA VAL A 310 26.53 -11.43 4.99
C VAL A 310 27.41 -12.32 5.87
N THR A 311 28.36 -11.74 6.56
CA THR A 311 29.24 -12.43 7.54
C THR A 311 28.66 -12.36 8.95
N ASP A 312 28.00 -11.24 9.27
CA ASP A 312 27.25 -11.03 10.51
C ASP A 312 26.04 -10.13 10.21
N GLU A 313 24.87 -10.44 10.77
CA GLU A 313 23.66 -9.63 10.58
C GLU A 313 23.71 -8.31 11.35
N ARG A 314 24.61 -8.18 12.30
CA ARG A 314 24.83 -6.94 13.01
C ARG A 314 25.81 -6.03 12.27
N ASP A 315 26.90 -6.59 11.75
CA ASP A 315 27.94 -5.81 11.10
C ASP A 315 28.56 -6.61 9.95
N SER A 316 28.36 -6.14 8.72
CA SER A 316 28.95 -6.67 7.49
C SER A 316 29.32 -5.52 6.57
N PRO A 317 30.63 -5.22 6.40
CA PRO A 317 31.08 -4.00 5.70
C PRO A 317 30.83 -4.02 4.19
N ASN A 318 30.71 -5.21 3.60
CA ASN A 318 30.55 -5.38 2.17
C ASN A 318 29.50 -6.47 1.91
N VAL A 319 28.34 -6.07 1.43
CA VAL A 319 27.30 -6.97 0.96
C VAL A 319 26.82 -6.55 -0.42
N GLU A 320 26.30 -7.51 -1.17
CA GLU A 320 25.63 -7.26 -2.44
C GLU A 320 24.12 -7.33 -2.21
N VAL A 321 23.38 -6.32 -2.65
CA VAL A 321 21.94 -6.19 -2.43
C VAL A 321 21.23 -6.18 -3.77
N GLY A 322 20.48 -7.24 -4.04
CA GLY A 322 19.72 -7.41 -5.28
C GLY A 322 18.22 -7.20 -5.05
N PHE A 323 17.59 -6.42 -5.92
CA PHE A 323 16.15 -6.33 -6.05
C PHE A 323 15.72 -7.05 -7.31
N TYR A 324 14.70 -7.89 -7.24
CA TYR A 324 14.23 -8.67 -8.38
C TYR A 324 12.70 -8.74 -8.40
N ARG A 325 12.13 -9.01 -9.57
CA ARG A 325 10.76 -9.45 -9.69
C ARG A 325 10.68 -10.96 -9.55
N ALA A 326 9.66 -11.46 -8.87
CA ALA A 326 9.35 -12.89 -8.86
C ALA A 326 8.39 -13.26 -9.99
N THR A 327 8.49 -14.51 -10.46
CA THR A 327 7.47 -15.15 -11.30
C THR A 327 6.34 -15.75 -10.46
N ASP A 328 6.66 -16.16 -9.24
CA ASP A 328 5.68 -16.77 -8.34
C ASP A 328 4.78 -15.73 -7.69
N PRO A 329 3.49 -16.03 -7.49
CA PRO A 329 2.61 -15.22 -6.68
C PRO A 329 3.00 -15.33 -5.20
N TYR A 330 2.46 -14.42 -4.37
CA TYR A 330 2.62 -14.55 -2.93
C TYR A 330 2.11 -15.91 -2.44
N GLN A 331 2.93 -16.58 -1.66
CA GLN A 331 2.52 -17.77 -0.92
C GLN A 331 1.80 -17.29 0.34
N ILE A 332 0.51 -17.56 0.42
CA ILE A 332 -0.35 -17.08 1.52
C ILE A 332 -0.95 -18.25 2.30
N ASP A 333 -1.17 -18.04 3.57
CA ASP A 333 -1.93 -18.99 4.41
C ASP A 333 -3.45 -18.85 4.21
N SER A 334 -4.21 -19.68 4.89
CA SER A 334 -5.68 -19.65 4.83
C SER A 334 -6.30 -18.34 5.35
N ALA A 335 -5.53 -17.52 6.06
CA ALA A 335 -5.94 -16.20 6.55
C ALA A 335 -5.49 -15.06 5.62
N GLY A 336 -4.89 -15.38 4.46
CA GLY A 336 -4.41 -14.40 3.49
C GLY A 336 -3.10 -13.71 3.88
N ARG A 337 -2.37 -14.25 4.87
CA ARG A 337 -1.08 -13.70 5.28
C ARG A 337 0.04 -14.33 4.45
N ILE A 338 1.01 -13.52 4.04
CA ILE A 338 2.19 -14.00 3.32
C ILE A 338 2.99 -14.93 4.25
N LEU A 339 3.30 -16.12 3.75
CA LEU A 339 4.09 -17.12 4.49
C LEU A 339 5.56 -16.70 4.53
N PRO A 340 6.18 -16.57 5.71
CA PRO A 340 7.62 -16.41 5.80
C PRO A 340 8.32 -17.70 5.36
N TRP A 341 9.57 -17.57 4.91
CA TRP A 341 10.41 -18.69 4.47
C TRP A 341 9.87 -19.47 3.27
N ALA A 342 8.94 -18.91 2.53
CA ALA A 342 8.52 -19.46 1.25
C ALA A 342 9.58 -19.23 0.16
N SER A 343 9.57 -20.09 -0.86
CA SER A 343 10.49 -19.97 -1.99
C SER A 343 9.85 -19.21 -3.14
N TYR A 344 10.61 -18.26 -3.72
CA TYR A 344 10.18 -17.46 -4.87
C TYR A 344 11.25 -17.49 -5.94
N ARG A 345 10.86 -17.82 -7.17
CA ARG A 345 11.73 -17.80 -8.34
C ARG A 345 11.85 -16.40 -8.89
N VAL A 346 13.07 -16.01 -9.19
CA VAL A 346 13.36 -14.76 -9.90
C VAL A 346 12.85 -14.86 -11.34
N ASP A 347 12.19 -13.80 -11.83
CA ASP A 347 11.81 -13.68 -13.25
C ASP A 347 13.08 -13.54 -14.10
N THR A 348 13.41 -14.59 -14.86
CA THR A 348 14.62 -14.68 -15.65
C THR A 348 14.33 -14.74 -17.14
N HIS A 349 15.26 -14.26 -17.95
CA HIS A 349 15.30 -14.41 -19.39
C HIS A 349 16.74 -14.74 -19.79
N ASP A 350 16.93 -15.82 -20.52
CA ASP A 350 18.25 -16.34 -20.90
C ASP A 350 19.20 -16.50 -19.69
N GLY A 351 18.66 -17.02 -18.56
CA GLY A 351 19.42 -17.28 -17.34
C GLY A 351 19.83 -16.02 -16.55
N LYS A 352 19.35 -14.84 -16.92
CA LYS A 352 19.60 -13.58 -16.21
C LYS A 352 18.29 -12.99 -15.69
N PRO A 353 18.29 -12.30 -14.55
CA PRO A 353 17.12 -11.57 -14.09
C PRO A 353 16.60 -10.63 -15.18
N ARG A 354 15.33 -10.77 -15.57
CA ARG A 354 14.69 -9.91 -16.57
C ARG A 354 14.50 -8.50 -16.03
N TYR A 355 14.16 -8.42 -14.77
CA TYR A 355 13.93 -7.18 -14.04
C TYR A 355 14.68 -7.23 -12.71
N GLY A 356 15.47 -6.23 -12.46
CA GLY A 356 16.20 -6.13 -11.20
C GLY A 356 17.35 -5.17 -11.27
N ALA A 357 17.89 -4.89 -10.12
CA ALA A 357 19.09 -4.10 -9.95
C ALA A 357 19.90 -4.62 -8.76
N VAL A 358 21.20 -4.44 -8.81
CA VAL A 358 22.11 -4.86 -7.75
C VAL A 358 22.95 -3.66 -7.33
N ALA A 359 23.06 -3.45 -6.02
CA ALA A 359 23.90 -2.44 -5.42
C ALA A 359 24.88 -3.05 -4.44
N ARG A 360 25.95 -2.32 -4.13
CA ARG A 360 26.73 -2.54 -2.93
C ARG A 360 26.01 -2.01 -1.71
N GLY A 361 26.30 -2.61 -0.57
CA GLY A 361 25.75 -2.15 0.70
C GLY A 361 26.64 -2.57 1.86
N ARG A 362 26.23 -2.17 3.03
CA ARG A 362 26.84 -2.55 4.30
C ARG A 362 25.78 -2.72 5.37
N ILE A 363 26.05 -3.54 6.33
CA ILE A 363 25.23 -3.69 7.54
C ILE A 363 26.00 -3.07 8.70
N GLU A 364 25.38 -2.12 9.39
CA GLU A 364 25.93 -1.40 10.54
C GLU A 364 24.91 -1.44 11.67
N ASN A 365 25.26 -2.02 12.81
CA ASN A 365 24.36 -2.17 13.98
C ASN A 365 23.01 -2.84 13.64
N GLY A 366 23.00 -3.80 12.71
CA GLY A 366 21.79 -4.50 12.28
C GLY A 366 20.96 -3.77 11.22
N VAL A 367 21.42 -2.63 10.74
CA VAL A 367 20.75 -1.86 9.69
C VAL A 367 21.54 -1.99 8.39
N LEU A 368 20.91 -2.55 7.37
CA LEU A 368 21.41 -2.56 6.00
C LEU A 368 21.26 -1.17 5.39
N LYS A 369 22.33 -0.69 4.75
CA LYS A 369 22.32 0.53 3.94
C LYS A 369 22.94 0.24 2.58
N THR A 370 22.28 0.67 1.51
CA THR A 370 22.80 0.53 0.14
C THR A 370 23.50 1.80 -0.33
N GLU A 371 24.42 1.62 -1.26
CA GLU A 371 24.85 2.70 -2.16
C GLU A 371 23.72 3.02 -3.14
N PRO A 372 23.74 4.22 -3.77
CA PRO A 372 22.74 4.58 -4.77
C PRO A 372 22.72 3.60 -5.95
N LEU A 373 21.52 3.22 -6.39
CA LEU A 373 21.31 2.38 -7.56
C LEU A 373 20.12 2.88 -8.39
N SER A 374 20.06 2.50 -9.67
CA SER A 374 18.90 2.72 -10.50
C SER A 374 18.06 1.44 -10.53
N LEU A 375 16.81 1.53 -10.13
CA LEU A 375 15.87 0.41 -10.07
C LEU A 375 14.75 0.62 -11.08
N LYS A 376 14.58 -0.36 -11.98
CA LYS A 376 13.43 -0.45 -12.88
C LYS A 376 12.75 -1.78 -12.68
N LEU A 377 11.54 -1.75 -12.12
CA LEU A 377 10.73 -2.94 -11.89
C LEU A 377 9.30 -2.71 -12.37
N PRO A 378 8.68 -3.71 -13.03
CA PRO A 378 7.23 -3.73 -13.17
C PRO A 378 6.59 -3.78 -11.79
N PHE A 379 5.74 -2.82 -11.52
CA PHE A 379 5.02 -2.67 -10.27
C PHE A 379 3.52 -2.90 -10.51
N TYR A 380 2.85 -3.48 -9.53
CA TYR A 380 1.41 -3.60 -9.54
C TYR A 380 0.85 -3.11 -8.21
N GLY A 381 -0.11 -2.23 -8.25
CA GLY A 381 -0.78 -1.72 -7.06
C GLY A 381 -1.99 -0.88 -7.44
N ASN A 382 -2.98 -0.84 -6.57
CA ASN A 382 -4.22 -0.10 -6.80
C ASN A 382 -4.87 -0.44 -8.15
N ALA A 383 -4.92 -1.72 -8.52
CA ALA A 383 -5.47 -2.25 -9.78
C ALA A 383 -4.73 -1.82 -11.06
N ALA A 384 -3.55 -1.23 -10.96
CA ALA A 384 -2.81 -0.73 -12.11
C ALA A 384 -1.40 -1.30 -12.20
N TYR A 385 -0.97 -1.57 -13.44
CA TYR A 385 0.42 -1.85 -13.76
C TYR A 385 1.19 -0.54 -13.96
N ALA A 386 2.34 -0.45 -13.32
CA ALA A 386 3.28 0.65 -13.46
C ALA A 386 4.70 0.14 -13.71
N GLU A 387 5.58 1.04 -14.02
CA GLU A 387 7.02 0.84 -13.93
C GLU A 387 7.54 1.70 -12.78
N LEU A 388 8.11 1.04 -11.78
CA LEU A 388 8.83 1.71 -10.70
C LEU A 388 10.22 2.04 -11.24
N ASP A 389 10.40 3.25 -11.79
CA ASP A 389 11.68 3.76 -12.28
C ASP A 389 12.24 4.76 -11.27
N LEU A 390 13.08 4.25 -10.36
CA LEU A 390 13.74 5.02 -9.32
C LEU A 390 15.23 5.21 -9.66
N LYS A 391 15.65 6.44 -9.82
CA LYS A 391 17.04 6.84 -10.02
C LYS A 391 17.68 7.20 -8.67
N ASP A 392 18.98 6.92 -8.51
CA ASP A 392 19.73 7.11 -7.25
C ASP A 392 19.02 6.55 -6.01
N MET A 393 18.32 5.41 -6.18
CA MET A 393 17.57 4.76 -5.11
C MET A 393 18.51 4.27 -4.00
N ARG A 394 18.12 4.47 -2.76
CA ARG A 394 18.79 3.99 -1.54
C ARG A 394 17.80 3.22 -0.68
N LEU A 395 18.30 2.22 0.02
CA LEU A 395 17.57 1.44 1.01
C LEU A 395 18.25 1.56 2.36
N GLU A 396 17.47 1.81 3.41
CA GLU A 396 17.83 1.56 4.81
C GLU A 396 16.84 0.54 5.35
N LEU A 397 17.33 -0.65 5.79
CA LEU A 397 16.49 -1.76 6.25
C LEU A 397 16.98 -2.24 7.61
N ASP A 398 16.14 -2.15 8.64
CA ASP A 398 16.39 -2.77 9.94
C ASP A 398 16.18 -4.28 9.82
N LEU A 399 17.26 -5.06 9.96
CA LEU A 399 17.24 -6.52 9.85
C LEU A 399 16.67 -7.20 11.10
N LYS A 400 16.41 -6.45 12.17
CA LYS A 400 15.78 -6.98 13.37
C LYS A 400 14.28 -7.16 13.12
N PRO A 401 13.78 -8.41 13.15
CA PRO A 401 12.36 -8.64 12.93
C PRO A 401 11.49 -7.98 14.00
N ALA A 402 10.40 -7.37 13.59
CA ALA A 402 9.35 -6.93 14.48
C ALA A 402 8.54 -8.12 15.04
N LYS A 403 7.57 -7.84 15.90
CA LYS A 403 6.72 -8.88 16.52
C LYS A 403 5.92 -9.70 15.51
N ASP A 404 5.59 -9.14 14.38
CA ASP A 404 4.89 -9.80 13.27
C ASP A 404 5.83 -10.55 12.30
N GLY A 405 7.13 -10.61 12.62
CA GLY A 405 8.16 -11.30 11.85
C GLY A 405 8.68 -10.52 10.64
N LYS A 406 8.19 -9.32 10.39
CA LYS A 406 8.65 -8.47 9.29
C LYS A 406 9.88 -7.66 9.68
N VAL A 407 10.69 -7.36 8.68
CA VAL A 407 11.71 -6.33 8.72
C VAL A 407 11.17 -5.06 8.07
N HIS A 408 11.55 -3.91 8.60
CA HIS A 408 11.06 -2.61 8.16
C HIS A 408 12.15 -1.78 7.53
N GLY A 409 11.86 -1.18 6.39
CA GLY A 409 12.80 -0.37 5.65
C GLY A 409 12.21 0.92 5.11
N LEU A 410 13.13 1.81 4.80
CA LEU A 410 12.88 3.04 4.06
C LEU A 410 13.64 2.97 2.74
N VAL A 411 12.92 3.19 1.64
CA VAL A 411 13.46 3.34 0.30
C VAL A 411 13.30 4.79 -0.12
N GLY A 412 14.30 5.41 -0.72
CA GLY A 412 14.20 6.75 -1.29
C GLY A 412 14.92 6.83 -2.61
N GLY A 413 14.43 7.67 -3.53
CA GLY A 413 15.01 7.87 -4.84
C GLY A 413 14.19 8.85 -5.66
N TYR A 414 14.70 9.21 -6.83
CA TYR A 414 14.00 10.07 -7.77
C TYR A 414 13.11 9.23 -8.69
N TYR A 415 11.80 9.32 -8.52
CA TYR A 415 10.83 8.64 -9.37
C TYR A 415 10.69 9.41 -10.69
N ASP A 416 10.88 8.72 -11.81
CA ASP A 416 10.69 9.31 -13.14
C ASP A 416 9.26 9.84 -13.27
N PHE A 417 9.15 11.13 -13.64
CA PHE A 417 7.88 11.84 -13.64
C PHE A 417 6.86 11.24 -14.63
N ASP A 418 7.31 10.89 -15.83
CA ASP A 418 6.40 10.40 -16.87
C ASP A 418 5.89 9.00 -16.50
N LYS A 419 6.74 8.15 -15.87
CA LYS A 419 6.34 6.83 -15.37
C LYS A 419 5.37 6.93 -14.19
N TRP A 420 5.62 7.88 -13.29
CA TRP A 420 4.69 8.14 -12.19
C TRP A 420 3.35 8.68 -12.71
N TRP A 421 3.36 9.62 -13.66
CA TRP A 421 2.13 10.17 -14.23
C TRP A 421 1.35 9.12 -15.03
N GLU A 422 2.04 8.29 -15.82
CA GLU A 422 1.43 7.13 -16.51
C GLU A 422 0.72 6.20 -15.53
N TYR A 423 1.31 5.95 -14.36
CA TYR A 423 0.66 5.18 -13.30
C TYR A 423 -0.58 5.90 -12.77
N MET A 424 -0.49 7.20 -12.51
CA MET A 424 -1.63 7.99 -12.04
C MET A 424 -2.79 7.98 -13.04
N LEU A 425 -2.52 8.04 -14.34
CA LEU A 425 -3.56 7.91 -15.38
C LEU A 425 -4.25 6.55 -15.35
N LYS A 426 -3.51 5.47 -15.10
CA LYS A 426 -4.09 4.12 -14.97
C LYS A 426 -4.93 3.97 -13.69
N LEU A 427 -4.73 4.84 -12.72
CA LEU A 427 -5.57 4.96 -11.54
C LEU A 427 -6.81 5.86 -11.76
N GLU A 428 -7.12 6.25 -12.97
CA GLU A 428 -8.16 7.25 -13.29
C GLU A 428 -9.47 6.98 -12.54
N PHE A 429 -9.91 5.73 -12.47
CA PHE A 429 -11.06 5.33 -11.67
C PHE A 429 -10.90 5.72 -10.18
N LEU A 430 -9.73 5.49 -9.60
CA LEU A 430 -9.41 5.84 -8.22
C LEU A 430 -9.17 7.34 -8.05
N ILE A 431 -8.62 8.01 -9.08
CA ILE A 431 -8.46 9.46 -9.12
C ILE A 431 -9.83 10.14 -9.20
N ALA A 432 -10.71 9.67 -10.08
CA ALA A 432 -12.08 10.16 -10.13
C ALA A 432 -12.84 9.95 -8.82
N THR A 433 -12.44 8.96 -8.02
CA THR A 433 -12.97 8.68 -6.68
C THR A 433 -12.11 9.25 -5.55
N GLY A 434 -10.93 9.78 -5.86
CA GLY A 434 -10.01 10.41 -4.91
C GLY A 434 -10.33 11.90 -4.71
N ASP A 435 -9.78 12.48 -3.67
CA ASP A 435 -10.06 13.87 -3.30
C ASP A 435 -9.05 14.83 -3.94
N TRP A 436 -8.71 14.69 -5.24
CA TRP A 436 -7.83 15.61 -5.96
C TRP A 436 -8.31 15.91 -7.39
N SER A 437 -7.89 17.05 -7.90
CA SER A 437 -8.05 17.42 -9.28
C SER A 437 -6.85 16.95 -10.10
N CYS A 438 -7.09 16.29 -11.25
CA CYS A 438 -6.01 15.89 -12.15
C CYS A 438 -5.19 17.09 -12.68
N PRO A 439 -5.79 18.20 -13.15
CA PRO A 439 -5.03 19.40 -13.55
C PRO A 439 -4.17 19.97 -12.42
N ALA A 440 -4.74 20.12 -11.22
CA ALA A 440 -4.01 20.66 -10.07
C ALA A 440 -2.88 19.71 -9.61
N LEU A 441 -3.14 18.39 -9.59
CA LEU A 441 -2.14 17.39 -9.24
C LEU A 441 -0.97 17.39 -10.25
N TYR A 442 -1.29 17.39 -11.54
CA TYR A 442 -0.26 17.42 -12.59
C TYR A 442 0.61 18.66 -12.48
N GLN A 443 -0.01 19.85 -12.35
CA GLN A 443 0.71 21.09 -12.23
C GLN A 443 1.60 21.13 -10.99
N ALA A 444 1.06 20.74 -9.82
CA ALA A 444 1.83 20.72 -8.59
C ALA A 444 2.99 19.68 -8.65
N ALA A 445 2.76 18.53 -9.27
CA ALA A 445 3.81 17.53 -9.45
C ALA A 445 4.94 18.01 -10.37
N ARG A 446 4.61 18.77 -11.43
CA ARG A 446 5.61 19.41 -12.30
C ARG A 446 6.41 20.49 -11.56
N GLU A 447 5.76 21.28 -10.74
CA GLU A 447 6.39 22.33 -9.93
C GLU A 447 7.28 21.75 -8.81
N LEU A 448 6.92 20.57 -8.28
CA LEU A 448 7.65 19.87 -7.24
C LEU A 448 8.69 18.87 -7.76
N ALA A 449 8.74 18.63 -9.07
CA ALA A 449 9.80 17.81 -9.67
C ALA A 449 11.16 18.46 -9.40
N ASP A 450 12.05 17.72 -8.75
CA ASP A 450 13.28 18.25 -8.20
C ASP A 450 14.53 17.46 -8.63
N GLY A 451 14.37 16.38 -9.40
CA GLY A 451 15.46 15.54 -9.86
C GLY A 451 15.66 15.52 -11.37
N TYR A 452 16.89 15.35 -11.79
CA TYR A 452 17.32 15.13 -13.18
C TYR A 452 16.83 16.20 -14.15
N PRO A 453 17.38 17.42 -14.10
CA PRO A 453 17.04 18.48 -15.03
C PRO A 453 17.31 18.06 -16.48
N ASP A 454 16.34 18.26 -17.38
CA ASP A 454 16.53 18.10 -18.83
C ASP A 454 17.55 19.12 -19.31
N PRO A 455 18.65 18.71 -19.96
CA PRO A 455 19.71 19.63 -20.39
C PRO A 455 19.24 20.70 -21.40
N ARG A 456 18.11 20.52 -22.09
CA ARG A 456 17.59 21.46 -23.07
C ARG A 456 16.65 22.49 -22.47
N THR A 457 15.81 22.06 -21.50
CA THR A 457 14.78 22.92 -20.92
C THR A 457 15.12 23.41 -19.52
N GLY A 458 15.99 22.72 -18.80
CA GLY A 458 16.29 22.96 -17.39
C GLY A 458 15.19 22.48 -16.44
N GLU A 459 14.08 21.95 -16.96
CA GLU A 459 13.01 21.39 -16.13
C GLU A 459 13.39 20.02 -15.54
N CYS A 460 13.12 19.80 -14.28
CA CYS A 460 13.33 18.49 -13.67
C CYS A 460 12.34 17.45 -14.18
N THR A 461 12.85 16.23 -14.44
CA THR A 461 12.13 15.10 -15.04
C THR A 461 11.81 13.99 -14.05
N ALA A 462 12.17 14.16 -12.80
CA ALA A 462 11.91 13.20 -11.73
C ALA A 462 11.56 13.92 -10.44
N ILE A 463 10.86 13.23 -9.55
CA ILE A 463 10.42 13.75 -8.26
C ILE A 463 11.00 12.90 -7.14
N SER A 464 11.65 13.54 -6.16
CA SER A 464 12.15 12.84 -4.99
C SER A 464 11.01 12.20 -4.21
N SER A 465 11.19 10.91 -3.91
CA SER A 465 10.16 10.06 -3.33
C SER A 465 10.76 9.20 -2.24
N ALA A 466 9.98 8.91 -1.21
CA ALA A 466 10.32 7.90 -0.22
C ALA A 466 9.16 6.93 -0.02
N PHE A 467 9.51 5.67 0.25
CA PHE A 467 8.58 4.57 0.46
C PHE A 467 8.94 3.80 1.73
N ARG A 468 7.94 3.43 2.50
CA ARG A 468 8.08 2.42 3.54
C ARG A 468 8.01 1.05 2.89
N MET A 469 8.89 0.17 3.29
CA MET A 469 8.95 -1.20 2.81
C MET A 469 8.94 -2.15 3.99
N ASP A 470 7.97 -3.07 4.01
CA ASP A 470 7.97 -4.20 4.94
C ASP A 470 8.29 -5.47 4.17
N ALA A 471 9.15 -6.32 4.71
CA ALA A 471 9.51 -7.57 4.06
C ALA A 471 9.53 -8.75 5.04
N LEU A 472 9.26 -9.93 4.52
CA LEU A 472 9.32 -11.20 5.26
C LEU A 472 10.47 -12.04 4.77
N PRO A 473 11.15 -12.82 5.64
CA PRO A 473 12.17 -13.77 5.20
C PRO A 473 11.62 -14.74 4.14
N ALA A 474 12.42 -14.96 3.10
CA ALA A 474 12.04 -15.82 1.97
C ALA A 474 13.29 -16.48 1.36
N PHE A 475 13.10 -17.52 0.57
CA PHE A 475 14.16 -18.09 -0.27
C PHE A 475 14.05 -17.51 -1.67
N VAL A 476 15.07 -16.78 -2.10
CA VAL A 476 15.18 -16.26 -3.47
C VAL A 476 15.86 -17.33 -4.33
N VAL A 477 15.15 -17.81 -5.34
CA VAL A 477 15.61 -18.91 -6.19
C VAL A 477 15.95 -18.36 -7.57
N HIS A 478 17.24 -18.44 -7.92
CA HIS A 478 17.70 -18.18 -9.27
C HIS A 478 17.69 -19.50 -10.06
N GLU A 479 16.99 -19.54 -11.20
CA GLU A 479 17.06 -20.70 -12.09
C GLU A 479 18.47 -20.78 -12.66
N SER A 480 19.14 -21.89 -12.38
CA SER A 480 20.38 -22.23 -13.06
C SER A 480 20.06 -22.46 -14.54
N ALA A 481 20.85 -21.92 -15.46
CA ALA A 481 20.79 -22.34 -16.85
C ALA A 481 20.91 -23.88 -16.87
N GLU A 482 19.84 -24.58 -17.22
CA GLU A 482 19.87 -26.03 -17.31
C GLU A 482 20.98 -26.41 -18.29
N THR A 483 22.01 -27.04 -17.77
CA THR A 483 22.92 -27.81 -18.64
C THR A 483 22.07 -28.94 -19.25
N PRO A 484 21.88 -28.97 -20.56
CA PRO A 484 21.04 -30.02 -21.16
C PRO A 484 21.64 -31.36 -20.76
N VAL A 485 20.88 -32.15 -20.00
CA VAL A 485 21.20 -33.53 -19.70
C VAL A 485 21.23 -34.24 -21.05
N ARG A 486 22.43 -34.51 -21.57
CA ARG A 486 22.59 -35.39 -22.73
C ARG A 486 22.00 -36.73 -22.32
N ALA A 487 20.85 -37.04 -22.90
CA ALA A 487 20.31 -38.38 -22.87
C ALA A 487 21.35 -39.28 -23.54
N SER A 488 22.09 -40.06 -22.76
CA SER A 488 22.88 -41.18 -23.27
C SER A 488 21.90 -42.20 -23.84
N ARG A 489 21.95 -42.42 -25.13
CA ARG A 489 21.30 -43.53 -25.81
C ARG A 489 21.99 -44.85 -25.46
#